data_a9993b15c66359d97e02a9a6d26be5f1
#
_entry.id   a9993b15c66359d97e02a9a6d26be5f1
#
_cell.length_a   1.000
_cell.length_b   1.000
_cell.length_c   1.000
_cell.angle_alpha   90.00
_cell.angle_beta   90.00
_cell.angle_gamma   90.00
#
_symmetry.space_group_name_H-M   'P 1'
#
loop_
_entity.id
_entity.type
_entity.pdbx_description
1 polymer ?
#
loop_
_entity_poly.entity_id
_entity_poly.type
_entity_poly.pdbx_seq_one_letter_code
_entity_poly.pdbx_strand_id
1 'polypeptide(L)'
;MNWLAQRPIVVSFEVTDSCTCYCRHCDHGGPKDDSRNLRPADYQRYVETLQPCVVQVSGGEPLMRDDLADVVRNIKQPNGLPYIILVSSWSLMTPKRYLELRDAGVDQFSVSLDFPDNRHDEFRMYPGLYQHLNEVIPQCAAYGYDDIVLNTCITAANVGEINGTADQAKKWGVNICYSAYSARRTGCRELFPGTPEMLEVLHGQLDRIEKRRDESNWIVSAPTTIAATREYFETGGAQGCKAGLRFLVVTADGMLQPCSMQFKRYHLHEQAKLVREFTDHNKCDECYVAIRSNLDKSFPQLLRENVAQYLSFNGAAKNGASKAAGGGC
;
A
#
# COMPACT_ATOMS: atom_id res chain seq x y z
N MET A 1 -5.09 7.57 20.52
CA MET A 1 -4.00 8.02 21.39
C MET A 1 -2.79 8.55 20.62
N ASN A 2 -2.31 7.90 19.54
CA ASN A 2 -1.15 8.37 18.76
C ASN A 2 -1.30 9.78 18.18
N TRP A 3 -2.51 10.17 17.81
CA TRP A 3 -2.81 11.49 17.32
C TRP A 3 -2.51 12.62 18.35
N LEU A 4 -2.80 12.37 19.61
CA LEU A 4 -2.52 13.32 20.71
C LEU A 4 -1.08 13.21 21.22
N ALA A 5 -0.47 12.03 21.10
CA ALA A 5 0.88 11.75 21.60
C ALA A 5 2.01 12.13 20.62
N GLN A 6 1.69 12.74 19.48
CA GLN A 6 2.65 13.06 18.41
C GLN A 6 3.48 11.85 17.94
N ARG A 7 2.84 10.66 17.93
CA ARG A 7 3.43 9.41 17.46
C ARG A 7 2.92 9.06 16.06
N PRO A 8 3.70 8.36 15.24
CA PRO A 8 3.25 7.95 13.91
C PRO A 8 2.06 6.98 14.04
N ILE A 9 1.06 7.18 13.20
CA ILE A 9 -0.05 6.25 13.07
C ILE A 9 0.38 5.07 12.20
N VAL A 10 1.13 5.37 11.12
CA VAL A 10 1.67 4.37 10.19
C VAL A 10 3.20 4.46 10.19
N VAL A 11 3.84 3.31 10.29
CA VAL A 11 5.28 3.15 10.05
C VAL A 11 5.47 2.21 8.87
N SER A 12 6.21 2.66 7.84
CA SER A 12 6.63 1.78 6.75
C SER A 12 8.04 1.27 7.06
N PHE A 13 8.18 -0.05 7.21
CA PHE A 13 9.48 -0.70 7.26
C PHE A 13 9.89 -1.10 5.84
N GLU A 14 10.93 -0.45 5.29
CA GLU A 14 11.61 -0.91 4.10
C GLU A 14 12.60 -2.00 4.56
N VAL A 15 12.17 -3.27 4.51
CA VAL A 15 12.92 -4.38 5.13
C VAL A 15 14.12 -4.84 4.31
N THR A 16 14.20 -4.44 3.03
CA THR A 16 15.29 -4.67 2.10
C THR A 16 15.28 -3.61 1.01
N ASP A 17 16.44 -3.25 0.47
CA ASP A 17 16.55 -2.42 -0.73
C ASP A 17 16.60 -3.24 -2.02
N SER A 18 16.82 -4.56 -1.91
CA SER A 18 16.83 -5.50 -3.03
C SER A 18 15.44 -5.73 -3.59
N CYS A 19 15.32 -5.81 -4.93
CA CYS A 19 14.05 -6.07 -5.61
C CYS A 19 14.25 -7.03 -6.78
N THR A 20 13.25 -7.87 -7.04
CA THR A 20 13.20 -8.73 -8.25
C THR A 20 12.85 -7.95 -9.51
N CYS A 21 12.13 -6.82 -9.38
CA CYS A 21 11.63 -6.00 -10.48
C CYS A 21 12.53 -4.78 -10.74
N TYR A 22 12.39 -4.19 -11.95
CA TYR A 22 13.02 -2.92 -12.34
C TYR A 22 11.97 -1.91 -12.81
N CYS A 23 10.91 -1.73 -12.03
CA CYS A 23 9.71 -0.97 -12.39
C CYS A 23 10.03 0.43 -12.90
N ARG A 24 9.36 0.87 -13.98
CA ARG A 24 9.55 2.20 -14.59
C ARG A 24 9.25 3.37 -13.64
N HIS A 25 8.43 3.15 -12.63
CA HIS A 25 7.98 4.16 -11.67
C HIS A 25 8.69 4.07 -10.30
N CYS A 26 9.74 3.26 -10.17
CA CYS A 26 10.44 3.00 -8.91
C CYS A 26 11.96 2.99 -9.11
N ASP A 27 12.71 3.33 -8.06
CA ASP A 27 14.17 3.42 -8.05
C ASP A 27 14.88 2.27 -7.29
N HIS A 28 14.12 1.33 -6.72
CA HIS A 28 14.67 0.18 -5.97
C HIS A 28 15.23 -0.97 -6.83
N GLY A 29 15.05 -0.96 -8.13
CA GLY A 29 15.33 -2.10 -9.02
C GLY A 29 16.62 -2.87 -8.75
N GLY A 30 16.53 -4.22 -8.84
CA GLY A 30 17.64 -5.16 -8.77
C GLY A 30 18.17 -5.46 -7.38
N PRO A 31 19.18 -6.38 -7.29
CA PRO A 31 19.83 -6.74 -6.04
C PRO A 31 20.68 -5.59 -5.49
N LYS A 32 20.70 -5.45 -4.17
CA LYS A 32 21.51 -4.47 -3.41
C LYS A 32 22.35 -5.19 -2.34
N ASP A 33 23.21 -4.45 -1.68
CA ASP A 33 23.93 -4.96 -0.50
C ASP A 33 23.03 -4.91 0.74
N ASP A 34 22.50 -6.06 1.11
CA ASP A 34 21.61 -6.25 2.26
C ASP A 34 22.36 -6.58 3.58
N SER A 35 23.70 -6.51 3.59
CA SER A 35 24.53 -6.88 4.75
C SER A 35 24.28 -6.04 6.01
N ARG A 36 23.71 -4.84 5.85
CA ARG A 36 23.36 -3.92 6.94
C ARG A 36 21.90 -3.91 7.30
N ASN A 37 21.10 -4.76 6.69
CA ASN A 37 19.67 -4.81 6.99
C ASN A 37 19.43 -5.20 8.45
N LEU A 38 18.38 -4.63 9.03
CA LEU A 38 17.92 -5.01 10.37
C LEU A 38 17.62 -6.52 10.42
N ARG A 39 18.05 -7.15 11.49
CA ARG A 39 17.70 -8.56 11.80
C ARG A 39 16.27 -8.60 12.32
N PRO A 40 15.57 -9.74 12.23
CA PRO A 40 14.19 -9.87 12.71
C PRO A 40 13.96 -9.34 14.12
N ALA A 41 14.84 -9.66 15.07
CA ALA A 41 14.72 -9.24 16.47
C ALA A 41 14.86 -7.71 16.67
N ASP A 42 15.49 -7.00 15.75
CA ASP A 42 15.68 -5.56 15.88
C ASP A 42 14.36 -4.78 15.71
N TYR A 43 13.37 -5.32 14.93
CA TYR A 43 12.09 -4.64 14.64
C TYR A 43 11.22 -4.44 15.89
N GLN A 44 11.27 -5.33 16.85
CA GLN A 44 10.52 -5.20 18.11
C GLN A 44 10.78 -3.84 18.79
N ARG A 45 12.05 -3.43 18.90
CA ARG A 45 12.44 -2.14 19.50
C ARG A 45 11.82 -0.95 18.80
N TYR A 46 11.70 -0.99 17.46
CA TYR A 46 11.06 0.09 16.69
C TYR A 46 9.57 0.16 16.98
N VAL A 47 8.87 -0.98 17.02
CA VAL A 47 7.44 -1.03 17.34
C VAL A 47 7.16 -0.57 18.78
N GLU A 48 7.96 -1.00 19.74
CA GLU A 48 7.84 -0.58 21.15
C GLU A 48 8.08 0.94 21.33
N THR A 49 9.03 1.51 20.57
CA THR A 49 9.36 2.94 20.68
C THR A 49 8.34 3.80 19.95
N LEU A 50 8.01 3.48 18.71
CA LEU A 50 7.14 4.29 17.84
C LEU A 50 5.65 4.02 18.09
N GLN A 51 5.28 2.83 18.55
CA GLN A 51 3.92 2.38 18.85
C GLN A 51 2.91 2.65 17.71
N PRO A 52 3.22 2.24 16.47
CA PRO A 52 2.32 2.48 15.34
C PRO A 52 1.02 1.70 15.50
N CYS A 53 -0.08 2.24 14.93
CA CYS A 53 -1.33 1.48 14.78
C CYS A 53 -1.29 0.55 13.57
N VAL A 54 -0.59 0.98 12.52
CA VAL A 54 -0.43 0.24 11.26
C VAL A 54 1.05 0.19 10.89
N VAL A 55 1.50 -0.96 10.43
CA VAL A 55 2.82 -1.16 9.84
C VAL A 55 2.66 -1.58 8.39
N GLN A 56 3.35 -0.91 7.49
CA GLN A 56 3.57 -1.41 6.13
C GLN A 56 4.95 -2.07 6.08
N VAL A 57 4.99 -3.35 5.75
CA VAL A 57 6.22 -4.08 5.46
C VAL A 57 6.45 -4.00 3.96
N SER A 58 7.48 -3.29 3.55
CA SER A 58 7.78 -2.95 2.16
C SER A 58 9.30 -2.91 1.91
N GLY A 59 9.75 -2.14 0.94
CA GLY A 59 11.15 -1.94 0.59
C GLY A 59 11.33 -2.04 -0.92
N GLY A 60 12.33 -2.78 -1.37
CA GLY A 60 12.38 -3.34 -2.71
C GLY A 60 11.29 -4.40 -2.86
N GLU A 61 11.66 -5.68 -2.75
CA GLU A 61 10.70 -6.79 -2.68
C GLU A 61 10.88 -7.57 -1.38
N PRO A 62 9.98 -7.42 -0.39
CA PRO A 62 10.10 -8.06 0.91
C PRO A 62 10.23 -9.58 0.84
N LEU A 63 9.60 -10.21 -0.16
CA LEU A 63 9.64 -11.67 -0.36
C LEU A 63 11.03 -12.21 -0.73
N MET A 64 12.01 -11.35 -1.04
CA MET A 64 13.41 -11.75 -1.18
C MET A 64 14.08 -12.11 0.16
N ARG A 65 13.48 -11.72 1.28
CA ARG A 65 13.98 -12.11 2.60
C ARG A 65 13.46 -13.49 2.99
N ASP A 66 14.36 -14.42 3.25
CA ASP A 66 14.01 -15.75 3.72
C ASP A 66 13.45 -15.71 5.16
N ASP A 67 13.92 -14.76 5.98
CA ASP A 67 13.51 -14.54 7.37
C ASP A 67 12.31 -13.58 7.52
N LEU A 68 11.57 -13.29 6.44
CA LEU A 68 10.46 -12.33 6.47
C LEU A 68 9.37 -12.69 7.47
N ALA A 69 9.06 -13.97 7.63
CA ALA A 69 8.08 -14.43 8.63
C ALA A 69 8.53 -14.09 10.05
N ASP A 70 9.82 -14.21 10.36
CA ASP A 70 10.38 -13.84 11.66
C ASP A 70 10.38 -12.32 11.86
N VAL A 71 10.64 -11.52 10.80
CA VAL A 71 10.44 -10.06 10.83
C VAL A 71 9.00 -9.73 11.24
N VAL A 72 8.01 -10.34 10.58
CA VAL A 72 6.59 -10.10 10.86
C VAL A 72 6.24 -10.50 12.31
N ARG A 73 6.70 -11.65 12.80
CA ARG A 73 6.47 -12.09 14.20
C ARG A 73 7.04 -11.11 15.23
N ASN A 74 8.20 -10.51 14.95
CA ASN A 74 8.82 -9.52 15.84
C ASN A 74 8.16 -8.13 15.77
N ILE A 75 7.42 -7.84 14.71
CA ILE A 75 6.59 -6.62 14.58
C ILE A 75 5.26 -6.80 15.31
N LYS A 76 4.62 -7.97 15.20
CA LYS A 76 3.31 -8.26 15.80
C LYS A 76 3.39 -8.37 17.31
N GLN A 77 2.56 -7.61 18.03
CA GLN A 77 2.50 -7.63 19.48
C GLN A 77 1.40 -8.61 19.96
N PRO A 78 1.48 -9.14 21.19
CA PRO A 78 0.48 -10.07 21.74
C PRO A 78 -0.96 -9.54 21.78
N ASN A 79 -1.14 -8.21 21.79
CA ASN A 79 -2.46 -7.55 21.74
C ASN A 79 -3.05 -7.47 20.33
N GLY A 80 -2.41 -8.08 19.33
CA GLY A 80 -2.84 -8.07 17.93
C GLY A 80 -2.44 -6.82 17.13
N LEU A 81 -1.82 -5.82 17.75
CA LEU A 81 -1.30 -4.63 17.07
C LEU A 81 0.18 -4.78 16.72
N PRO A 82 0.72 -3.97 15.81
CA PRO A 82 0.01 -3.15 14.81
C PRO A 82 -0.72 -3.99 13.77
N TYR A 83 -1.66 -3.38 13.02
CA TYR A 83 -2.19 -3.97 11.79
C TYR A 83 -1.09 -4.00 10.74
N ILE A 84 -0.75 -5.17 10.21
CA ILE A 84 0.40 -5.37 9.32
C ILE A 84 -0.07 -5.54 7.88
N ILE A 85 0.38 -4.63 7.01
CA ILE A 85 0.17 -4.68 5.57
C ILE A 85 1.49 -5.08 4.90
N LEU A 86 1.54 -6.21 4.22
CA LEU A 86 2.66 -6.60 3.38
C LEU A 86 2.47 -6.04 1.97
N VAL A 87 3.35 -5.15 1.53
CA VAL A 87 3.34 -4.53 0.21
C VAL A 87 4.38 -5.21 -0.68
N SER A 88 3.96 -5.85 -1.76
CA SER A 88 4.83 -6.68 -2.59
C SER A 88 4.34 -6.77 -4.03
N SER A 89 5.24 -7.06 -4.96
CA SER A 89 4.91 -7.45 -6.33
C SER A 89 4.33 -8.87 -6.41
N TRP A 90 4.50 -9.66 -5.38
CA TRP A 90 4.19 -11.10 -5.34
C TRP A 90 4.98 -11.97 -6.32
N SER A 91 6.06 -11.47 -6.91
CA SER A 91 6.89 -12.22 -7.86
C SER A 91 7.45 -13.55 -7.30
N LEU A 92 7.57 -13.65 -5.98
CA LEU A 92 8.07 -14.82 -5.24
C LEU A 92 7.01 -15.45 -4.32
N MET A 93 5.74 -15.02 -4.42
CA MET A 93 4.67 -15.57 -3.58
C MET A 93 4.26 -16.96 -4.04
N THR A 94 3.98 -17.82 -3.07
CA THR A 94 3.35 -19.13 -3.25
C THR A 94 2.21 -19.29 -2.24
N PRO A 95 1.22 -20.17 -2.48
CA PRO A 95 0.16 -20.42 -1.50
C PRO A 95 0.68 -20.85 -0.12
N LYS A 96 1.77 -21.62 -0.09
CA LYS A 96 2.43 -22.02 1.17
C LYS A 96 2.99 -20.79 1.92
N ARG A 97 3.71 -19.91 1.20
CA ARG A 97 4.32 -18.72 1.80
C ARG A 97 3.28 -17.70 2.23
N TYR A 98 2.17 -17.60 1.49
CA TYR A 98 1.02 -16.78 1.89
C TYR A 98 0.48 -17.20 3.26
N LEU A 99 0.21 -18.51 3.47
CA LEU A 99 -0.27 -19.03 4.76
C LEU A 99 0.76 -18.82 5.86
N GLU A 100 2.06 -19.08 5.60
CA GLU A 100 3.14 -18.84 6.55
C GLU A 100 3.19 -17.39 7.03
N LEU A 101 3.08 -16.43 6.13
CA LEU A 101 3.11 -15.00 6.45
C LEU A 101 1.84 -14.54 7.18
N ARG A 102 0.69 -15.12 6.84
CA ARG A 102 -0.54 -14.91 7.62
C ARG A 102 -0.38 -15.41 9.06
N ASP A 103 0.09 -16.62 9.22
CA ASP A 103 0.32 -17.25 10.55
C ASP A 103 1.37 -16.46 11.34
N ALA A 104 2.33 -15.83 10.67
CA ALA A 104 3.29 -14.92 11.29
C ALA A 104 2.67 -13.61 11.78
N GLY A 105 1.50 -13.20 11.26
CA GLY A 105 0.76 -12.02 11.69
C GLY A 105 0.50 -10.95 10.63
N VAL A 106 0.68 -11.24 9.34
CA VAL A 106 0.24 -10.33 8.25
C VAL A 106 -1.29 -10.29 8.24
N ASP A 107 -1.86 -9.09 8.34
CA ASP A 107 -3.32 -8.87 8.32
C ASP A 107 -3.85 -8.56 6.92
N GLN A 108 -3.01 -8.00 6.04
CA GLN A 108 -3.38 -7.65 4.67
C GLN A 108 -2.19 -7.78 3.72
N PHE A 109 -2.45 -8.31 2.54
CA PHE A 109 -1.50 -8.39 1.43
C PHE A 109 -1.86 -7.34 0.36
N SER A 110 -1.04 -6.31 0.23
CA SER A 110 -1.16 -5.30 -0.82
C SER A 110 -0.33 -5.73 -2.02
N VAL A 111 -0.99 -6.18 -3.09
CA VAL A 111 -0.36 -6.75 -4.28
C VAL A 111 -0.37 -5.76 -5.41
N SER A 112 0.77 -5.51 -6.00
CA SER A 112 0.89 -4.59 -7.11
C SER A 112 0.30 -5.15 -8.40
N LEU A 113 -0.64 -4.41 -9.03
CA LEU A 113 -1.15 -4.71 -10.37
C LEU A 113 -1.43 -3.41 -11.13
N ASP A 114 -0.60 -3.09 -12.14
CA ASP A 114 -0.74 -1.84 -12.90
C ASP A 114 -1.46 -2.01 -14.24
N PHE A 115 -1.47 -3.22 -14.80
CA PHE A 115 -2.19 -3.60 -16.03
C PHE A 115 -2.89 -4.94 -15.86
N PRO A 116 -4.05 -5.16 -16.50
CA PRO A 116 -4.82 -6.40 -16.41
C PRO A 116 -4.32 -7.51 -17.36
N ASP A 117 -3.08 -7.40 -17.87
CA ASP A 117 -2.47 -8.31 -18.86
C ASP A 117 -0.93 -8.23 -18.83
N ASN A 118 -0.27 -8.84 -19.82
CA ASN A 118 1.20 -8.95 -19.90
C ASN A 118 1.92 -7.58 -20.00
N ARG A 119 1.23 -6.47 -20.28
CA ARG A 119 1.83 -5.13 -20.16
C ARG A 119 2.28 -4.84 -18.72
N HIS A 120 1.74 -5.56 -17.74
CA HIS A 120 2.23 -5.53 -16.36
C HIS A 120 3.69 -5.98 -16.26
N ASP A 121 4.08 -7.03 -16.99
CA ASP A 121 5.45 -7.54 -17.03
C ASP A 121 6.41 -6.50 -17.62
N GLU A 122 6.00 -5.84 -18.71
CA GLU A 122 6.78 -4.80 -19.38
C GLU A 122 6.97 -3.57 -18.48
N PHE A 123 5.90 -3.17 -17.77
CA PHE A 123 5.93 -2.02 -16.87
C PHE A 123 6.78 -2.27 -15.62
N ARG A 124 6.74 -3.50 -15.10
CA ARG A 124 7.53 -3.95 -13.95
C ARG A 124 8.90 -4.49 -14.33
N MET A 125 9.18 -4.65 -15.62
CA MET A 125 10.41 -5.24 -16.16
C MET A 125 10.72 -6.60 -15.50
N TYR A 126 9.68 -7.45 -15.40
CA TYR A 126 9.76 -8.80 -14.84
C TYR A 126 8.91 -9.76 -15.69
N PRO A 127 9.53 -10.49 -16.64
CA PRO A 127 8.80 -11.41 -17.54
C PRO A 127 8.07 -12.52 -16.78
N GLY A 128 6.81 -12.77 -17.14
CA GLY A 128 5.99 -13.82 -16.56
C GLY A 128 5.31 -13.45 -15.24
N LEU A 129 5.47 -12.20 -14.74
CA LEU A 129 4.85 -11.76 -13.49
C LEU A 129 3.32 -11.85 -13.55
N TYR A 130 2.71 -11.34 -14.62
CA TYR A 130 1.25 -11.36 -14.75
C TYR A 130 0.68 -12.77 -14.77
N GLN A 131 1.33 -13.69 -15.52
CA GLN A 131 0.93 -15.09 -15.54
C GLN A 131 1.03 -15.71 -14.14
N HIS A 132 2.14 -15.48 -13.43
CA HIS A 132 2.33 -15.94 -12.05
C HIS A 132 1.23 -15.43 -11.12
N LEU A 133 0.89 -14.13 -11.17
CA LEU A 133 -0.19 -13.54 -10.38
C LEU A 133 -1.55 -14.17 -10.71
N ASN A 134 -1.82 -14.41 -12.01
CA ASN A 134 -3.07 -15.03 -12.47
C ASN A 134 -3.23 -16.48 -12.00
N GLU A 135 -2.13 -17.16 -11.67
CA GLU A 135 -2.13 -18.51 -11.11
C GLU A 135 -2.23 -18.51 -9.58
N VAL A 136 -1.46 -17.65 -8.90
CA VAL A 136 -1.28 -17.71 -7.45
C VAL A 136 -2.38 -16.95 -6.70
N ILE A 137 -2.83 -15.78 -7.18
CA ILE A 137 -3.84 -14.98 -6.46
C ILE A 137 -5.16 -15.75 -6.29
N PRO A 138 -5.75 -16.38 -7.33
CA PRO A 138 -6.98 -17.15 -7.14
C PRO A 138 -6.84 -18.32 -6.16
N GLN A 139 -5.66 -18.99 -6.13
CA GLN A 139 -5.39 -20.04 -5.18
C GLN A 139 -5.36 -19.53 -3.73
N CYS A 140 -4.73 -18.38 -3.51
CA CYS A 140 -4.70 -17.76 -2.18
C CYS A 140 -6.09 -17.22 -1.78
N ALA A 141 -6.83 -16.59 -2.71
CA ALA A 141 -8.19 -16.10 -2.47
C ALA A 141 -9.16 -17.24 -2.09
N ALA A 142 -8.96 -18.44 -2.66
CA ALA A 142 -9.79 -19.60 -2.35
C ALA A 142 -9.73 -20.07 -0.88
N TYR A 143 -8.73 -19.63 -0.10
CA TYR A 143 -8.72 -19.85 1.36
C TYR A 143 -9.79 -19.01 2.09
N GLY A 144 -10.38 -17.99 1.47
CA GLY A 144 -11.53 -17.24 2.00
C GLY A 144 -11.21 -16.21 3.08
N TYR A 145 -9.97 -15.75 3.19
CA TYR A 145 -9.58 -14.77 4.22
C TYR A 145 -9.93 -13.31 3.89
N ASP A 146 -10.19 -12.99 2.64
CA ASP A 146 -10.56 -11.64 2.14
C ASP A 146 -9.52 -10.54 2.50
N ASP A 147 -8.25 -10.91 2.55
CA ASP A 147 -7.14 -10.06 2.97
C ASP A 147 -6.19 -9.63 1.84
N ILE A 148 -6.49 -10.02 0.59
CA ILE A 148 -5.71 -9.65 -0.58
C ILE A 148 -6.33 -8.40 -1.21
N VAL A 149 -5.51 -7.34 -1.33
CA VAL A 149 -5.90 -6.07 -1.94
C VAL A 149 -4.92 -5.75 -3.07
N LEU A 150 -5.40 -5.72 -4.30
CA LEU A 150 -4.60 -5.20 -5.41
C LEU A 150 -4.38 -3.70 -5.24
N ASN A 151 -3.21 -3.21 -5.59
CA ASN A 151 -2.90 -1.78 -5.65
C ASN A 151 -2.44 -1.41 -7.05
N THR A 152 -3.22 -0.58 -7.73
CA THR A 152 -2.87 0.00 -9.02
C THR A 152 -2.28 1.39 -8.81
N CYS A 153 -1.02 1.58 -9.21
CA CYS A 153 -0.41 2.90 -9.29
C CYS A 153 -0.87 3.59 -10.58
N ILE A 154 -1.65 4.65 -10.45
CA ILE A 154 -2.16 5.43 -11.60
C ILE A 154 -1.02 6.25 -12.20
N THR A 155 -0.71 5.99 -13.47
CA THR A 155 0.33 6.65 -14.25
C THR A 155 -0.20 7.03 -15.62
N ALA A 156 0.53 7.88 -16.37
CA ALA A 156 0.21 8.16 -17.78
C ALA A 156 0.18 6.91 -18.65
N ALA A 157 0.94 5.86 -18.29
CA ALA A 157 1.01 4.63 -19.05
C ALA A 157 -0.25 3.76 -18.93
N ASN A 158 -1.00 3.85 -17.82
CA ASN A 158 -2.17 3.01 -17.53
C ASN A 158 -3.46 3.79 -17.26
N VAL A 159 -3.45 5.10 -17.37
CA VAL A 159 -4.61 5.96 -17.05
C VAL A 159 -5.91 5.52 -17.73
N GLY A 160 -5.84 5.00 -18.95
CA GLY A 160 -7.00 4.47 -19.68
C GLY A 160 -7.47 3.08 -19.25
N GLU A 161 -6.69 2.36 -18.44
CA GLU A 161 -6.86 0.93 -18.17
C GLU A 161 -7.20 0.60 -16.70
N ILE A 162 -7.29 1.61 -15.83
CA ILE A 162 -7.45 1.38 -14.38
C ILE A 162 -8.75 0.69 -14.00
N ASN A 163 -9.81 0.76 -14.83
CA ASN A 163 -11.00 -0.06 -14.66
C ASN A 163 -10.79 -1.53 -15.06
N GLY A 164 -9.85 -1.82 -15.97
CA GLY A 164 -9.47 -3.18 -16.32
C GLY A 164 -8.81 -3.92 -15.15
N THR A 165 -7.99 -3.22 -14.33
CA THR A 165 -7.45 -3.83 -13.11
C THR A 165 -8.53 -4.13 -12.08
N ALA A 166 -9.61 -3.31 -12.03
CA ALA A 166 -10.79 -3.59 -11.22
C ALA A 166 -11.54 -4.84 -11.71
N ASP A 167 -11.67 -5.02 -13.02
CA ASP A 167 -12.28 -6.24 -13.59
C ASP A 167 -11.44 -7.48 -13.26
N GLN A 168 -10.13 -7.34 -13.28
CA GLN A 168 -9.22 -8.42 -12.91
C GLN A 168 -9.30 -8.78 -11.42
N ALA A 169 -9.40 -7.79 -10.53
CA ALA A 169 -9.62 -8.01 -9.09
C ALA A 169 -10.91 -8.81 -8.84
N LYS A 170 -12.01 -8.39 -9.49
CA LYS A 170 -13.29 -9.10 -9.41
C LYS A 170 -13.19 -10.53 -9.90
N LYS A 171 -12.50 -10.77 -11.02
CA LYS A 171 -12.28 -12.10 -11.59
C LYS A 171 -11.48 -13.00 -10.66
N TRP A 172 -10.49 -12.46 -9.95
CA TRP A 172 -9.68 -13.20 -8.99
C TRP A 172 -10.34 -13.35 -7.61
N GLY A 173 -11.46 -12.67 -7.36
CA GLY A 173 -12.18 -12.72 -6.07
C GLY A 173 -11.45 -11.98 -4.96
N VAL A 174 -10.76 -10.87 -5.28
CA VAL A 174 -9.97 -10.06 -4.34
C VAL A 174 -10.36 -8.59 -4.40
N ASN A 175 -9.92 -7.83 -3.42
CA ASN A 175 -10.17 -6.39 -3.32
C ASN A 175 -9.17 -5.58 -4.16
N ILE A 176 -9.49 -4.30 -4.44
CA ILE A 176 -8.59 -3.37 -5.14
C ILE A 176 -8.65 -1.97 -4.55
N CYS A 177 -7.48 -1.32 -4.52
CA CYS A 177 -7.33 0.11 -4.27
C CYS A 177 -6.43 0.78 -5.33
N TYR A 178 -6.44 2.10 -5.35
CA TYR A 178 -5.68 2.91 -6.28
C TYR A 178 -4.78 3.90 -5.53
N SER A 179 -3.60 4.14 -6.08
CA SER A 179 -2.65 5.13 -5.59
C SER A 179 -2.16 6.03 -6.72
N ALA A 180 -1.89 7.29 -6.40
CA ALA A 180 -1.36 8.22 -7.39
C ALA A 180 0.16 8.07 -7.53
N TYR A 181 0.65 8.11 -8.76
CA TYR A 181 2.07 8.22 -9.06
C TYR A 181 2.62 9.59 -8.65
N SER A 182 3.86 9.63 -8.19
CA SER A 182 4.61 10.86 -8.00
C SER A 182 5.96 10.76 -8.73
N ALA A 183 6.26 11.76 -9.54
CA ALA A 183 7.54 11.86 -10.25
C ALA A 183 8.72 12.16 -9.31
N ARG A 184 8.46 12.53 -8.05
CA ARG A 184 9.50 12.91 -7.09
C ARG A 184 10.55 11.82 -6.87
N ARG A 185 10.13 10.55 -6.88
CA ARG A 185 11.04 9.43 -6.60
C ARG A 185 12.02 9.17 -7.73
N THR A 186 11.55 9.16 -8.95
CA THR A 186 12.33 8.77 -10.13
C THR A 186 12.74 9.94 -11.01
N GLY A 187 12.11 11.10 -10.84
CA GLY A 187 12.21 12.24 -11.76
C GLY A 187 11.47 12.06 -13.09
N CYS A 188 10.84 10.90 -13.32
CA CYS A 188 10.17 10.57 -14.59
C CYS A 188 8.80 11.26 -14.71
N ARG A 189 8.79 12.49 -15.19
CA ARG A 189 7.55 13.26 -15.38
C ARG A 189 6.64 12.73 -16.48
N GLU A 190 7.19 11.97 -17.42
CA GLU A 190 6.43 11.33 -18.51
C GLU A 190 5.40 10.32 -18.02
N LEU A 191 5.61 9.76 -16.82
CA LEU A 191 4.64 8.86 -16.16
C LEU A 191 3.54 9.60 -15.38
N PHE A 192 3.62 10.93 -15.28
CA PHE A 192 2.59 11.73 -14.62
C PHE A 192 1.49 12.08 -15.62
N PRO A 193 0.22 11.70 -15.40
CA PRO A 193 -0.89 11.98 -16.32
C PRO A 193 -1.36 13.44 -16.21
N GLY A 194 -0.56 14.37 -16.73
CA GLY A 194 -0.75 15.81 -16.53
C GLY A 194 -1.19 16.58 -17.78
N THR A 195 -1.42 15.92 -18.95
CA THR A 195 -1.95 16.62 -20.12
C THR A 195 -3.49 16.72 -20.06
N PRO A 196 -4.12 17.74 -20.67
CA PRO A 196 -5.58 17.87 -20.68
C PRO A 196 -6.30 16.61 -21.16
N GLU A 197 -5.78 15.95 -22.19
CA GLU A 197 -6.36 14.73 -22.77
C GLU A 197 -6.26 13.56 -21.79
N MET A 198 -5.13 13.41 -21.10
CA MET A 198 -4.96 12.37 -20.07
C MET A 198 -5.85 12.62 -18.85
N LEU A 199 -6.03 13.89 -18.47
CA LEU A 199 -6.91 14.26 -17.35
C LEU A 199 -8.38 13.98 -17.71
N GLU A 200 -8.84 14.23 -18.92
CA GLU A 200 -10.18 13.86 -19.37
C GLU A 200 -10.40 12.35 -19.28
N VAL A 201 -9.45 11.56 -19.78
CA VAL A 201 -9.48 10.09 -19.66
C VAL A 201 -9.50 9.67 -18.20
N LEU A 202 -8.64 10.24 -17.35
CA LEU A 202 -8.56 9.94 -15.92
C LEU A 202 -9.90 10.20 -15.22
N HIS A 203 -10.53 11.34 -15.48
CA HIS A 203 -11.82 11.69 -14.89
C HIS A 203 -12.90 10.67 -15.25
N GLY A 204 -13.01 10.31 -16.52
CA GLY A 204 -13.96 9.29 -16.97
C GLY A 204 -13.68 7.89 -16.36
N GLN A 205 -12.41 7.56 -16.11
CA GLN A 205 -12.04 6.32 -15.42
C GLN A 205 -12.40 6.37 -13.92
N LEU A 206 -12.11 7.49 -13.24
CA LEU A 206 -12.42 7.66 -11.82
C LEU A 206 -13.94 7.70 -11.56
N ASP A 207 -14.72 8.35 -12.43
CA ASP A 207 -16.19 8.36 -12.33
C ASP A 207 -16.77 6.94 -12.41
N ARG A 208 -16.21 6.10 -13.28
CA ARG A 208 -16.59 4.68 -13.36
C ARG A 208 -16.18 3.90 -12.12
N ILE A 209 -15.01 4.17 -11.55
CA ILE A 209 -14.55 3.54 -10.29
C ILE A 209 -15.46 3.93 -9.13
N GLU A 210 -15.82 5.21 -9.00
CA GLU A 210 -16.75 5.70 -7.96
C GLU A 210 -18.10 5.01 -8.06
N LYS A 211 -18.70 4.96 -9.26
CA LYS A 211 -19.96 4.27 -9.50
C LYS A 211 -19.88 2.79 -9.11
N ARG A 212 -18.85 2.08 -9.58
CA ARG A 212 -18.65 0.65 -9.29
C ARG A 212 -18.41 0.38 -7.82
N ARG A 213 -17.72 1.29 -7.13
CA ARG A 213 -17.51 1.23 -5.69
C ARG A 213 -18.84 1.34 -4.93
N ASP A 214 -19.73 2.24 -5.32
CA ASP A 214 -21.03 2.44 -4.69
C ASP A 214 -21.98 1.24 -4.92
N GLU A 215 -21.80 0.53 -6.04
CA GLU A 215 -22.52 -0.70 -6.39
C GLU A 215 -21.94 -1.97 -5.75
N SER A 216 -20.72 -1.89 -5.15
CA SER A 216 -19.98 -3.06 -4.67
C SER A 216 -19.06 -2.71 -3.50
N ASN A 217 -18.53 -3.74 -2.81
CA ASN A 217 -17.64 -3.58 -1.65
C ASN A 217 -16.16 -3.96 -1.92
N TRP A 218 -15.82 -4.42 -3.12
CA TRP A 218 -14.47 -4.90 -3.45
C TRP A 218 -13.52 -3.79 -3.95
N ILE A 219 -14.01 -2.59 -4.29
CA ILE A 219 -13.17 -1.41 -4.50
C ILE A 219 -13.06 -0.66 -3.17
N VAL A 220 -11.91 -0.78 -2.51
CA VAL A 220 -11.73 -0.29 -1.14
C VAL A 220 -11.16 1.13 -1.03
N SER A 221 -10.87 1.80 -2.16
CA SER A 221 -10.50 3.21 -2.14
C SER A 221 -11.64 4.07 -1.62
N ALA A 222 -11.39 4.87 -0.56
CA ALA A 222 -12.41 5.77 -0.01
C ALA A 222 -12.80 6.87 -1.01
N PRO A 223 -14.05 7.38 -1.01
CA PRO A 223 -14.47 8.47 -1.91
C PRO A 223 -13.58 9.70 -1.79
N THR A 224 -13.19 10.06 -0.57
CA THR A 224 -12.29 11.20 -0.33
C THR A 224 -10.89 10.97 -0.90
N THR A 225 -10.42 9.72 -0.94
CA THR A 225 -9.14 9.37 -1.57
C THR A 225 -9.23 9.51 -3.08
N ILE A 226 -10.33 9.06 -3.70
CA ILE A 226 -10.55 9.19 -5.16
C ILE A 226 -10.64 10.67 -5.55
N ALA A 227 -11.44 11.47 -4.82
CA ALA A 227 -11.57 12.91 -5.06
C ALA A 227 -10.23 13.65 -4.95
N ALA A 228 -9.46 13.38 -3.89
CA ALA A 228 -8.15 14.00 -3.71
C ALA A 228 -7.08 13.48 -4.71
N THR A 229 -7.22 12.26 -5.21
CA THR A 229 -6.39 11.75 -6.32
C THR A 229 -6.67 12.53 -7.62
N ARG A 230 -7.94 12.83 -7.90
CA ARG A 230 -8.36 13.67 -9.03
C ARG A 230 -7.73 15.07 -8.91
N GLU A 231 -7.93 15.75 -7.78
CA GLU A 231 -7.37 17.07 -7.50
C GLU A 231 -5.84 17.09 -7.62
N TYR A 232 -5.17 16.08 -7.10
CA TYR A 232 -3.71 15.95 -7.18
C TYR A 232 -3.20 15.91 -8.62
N PHE A 233 -3.84 15.16 -9.51
CA PHE A 233 -3.42 15.11 -10.91
C PHE A 233 -3.78 16.39 -11.68
N GLU A 234 -4.89 17.06 -11.35
CA GLU A 234 -5.29 18.34 -11.92
C GLU A 234 -4.34 19.49 -11.56
N THR A 235 -3.93 19.53 -10.29
CA THR A 235 -3.13 20.65 -9.75
C THR A 235 -1.62 20.37 -9.76
N GLY A 236 -1.23 19.11 -9.95
CA GLY A 236 0.16 18.67 -9.86
C GLY A 236 0.71 18.64 -8.43
N GLY A 237 -0.13 18.83 -7.40
CA GLY A 237 0.31 18.88 -6.01
C GLY A 237 -0.78 18.56 -5.00
N ALA A 238 -0.38 18.26 -3.76
CA ALA A 238 -1.27 18.07 -2.62
C ALA A 238 -0.67 18.69 -1.37
N GLN A 239 -1.35 19.66 -0.80
CA GLN A 239 -0.88 20.42 0.38
C GLN A 239 -1.05 19.63 1.69
N GLY A 240 -0.38 20.09 2.77
CA GLY A 240 -0.64 19.63 4.12
C GLY A 240 0.00 18.30 4.54
N CYS A 241 1.03 17.84 3.83
CA CYS A 241 1.74 16.60 4.10
C CYS A 241 2.24 16.53 5.56
N LYS A 242 1.90 15.45 6.28
CA LYS A 242 2.25 15.17 7.67
C LYS A 242 3.33 14.09 7.83
N ALA A 243 4.19 13.93 6.82
CA ALA A 243 5.35 13.05 6.89
C ALA A 243 6.23 13.36 8.11
N GLY A 244 6.77 12.33 8.74
CA GLY A 244 7.56 12.41 9.96
C GLY A 244 6.73 12.45 11.26
N LEU A 245 5.48 12.92 11.21
CA LEU A 245 4.57 12.95 12.37
C LEU A 245 3.52 11.83 12.32
N ARG A 246 2.70 11.80 11.25
CA ARG A 246 1.62 10.81 11.13
C ARG A 246 2.06 9.51 10.49
N PHE A 247 3.03 9.61 9.63
CA PHE A 247 3.71 8.47 9.03
C PHE A 247 5.20 8.76 8.88
N LEU A 248 5.99 7.72 8.92
CA LEU A 248 7.43 7.76 8.63
C LEU A 248 7.90 6.43 8.07
N VAL A 249 9.12 6.41 7.58
CA VAL A 249 9.79 5.23 7.07
C VAL A 249 10.95 4.84 8.00
N VAL A 250 11.11 3.56 8.22
CA VAL A 250 12.33 2.95 8.76
C VAL A 250 13.01 2.24 7.60
N THR A 251 14.20 2.69 7.26
CA THR A 251 15.01 2.11 6.16
C THR A 251 15.54 0.74 6.53
N ALA A 252 15.99 -0.04 5.55
CA ALA A 252 16.48 -1.40 5.76
C ALA A 252 17.61 -1.47 6.81
N ASP A 253 18.46 -0.46 6.87
CA ASP A 253 19.55 -0.33 7.87
C ASP A 253 19.13 0.41 9.16
N GLY A 254 17.82 0.62 9.39
CA GLY A 254 17.25 1.08 10.65
C GLY A 254 17.23 2.60 10.88
N MET A 255 17.47 3.42 9.87
CA MET A 255 17.33 4.86 10.04
C MET A 255 15.89 5.31 9.83
N LEU A 256 15.45 6.35 10.54
CA LEU A 256 14.17 7.00 10.29
C LEU A 256 14.30 8.00 9.16
N GLN A 257 13.30 7.99 8.26
CA GLN A 257 13.10 9.03 7.24
C GLN A 257 11.68 9.58 7.35
N PRO A 258 11.43 10.87 7.05
CA PRO A 258 10.08 11.42 7.04
C PRO A 258 9.13 10.66 6.11
N CYS A 259 9.60 10.28 4.92
CA CYS A 259 8.92 9.41 3.96
C CYS A 259 9.95 8.79 3.01
N SER A 260 9.53 7.84 2.17
CA SER A 260 10.40 7.17 1.19
C SER A 260 10.97 8.09 0.08
N MET A 261 10.51 9.34 0.00
CA MET A 261 10.96 10.34 -0.98
C MET A 261 11.81 11.46 -0.37
N GLN A 262 12.14 11.37 0.94
CA GLN A 262 12.96 12.33 1.67
C GLN A 262 14.18 11.63 2.26
N PHE A 263 15.35 12.04 1.84
CA PHE A 263 16.61 11.35 2.17
C PHE A 263 17.27 11.80 3.48
N LYS A 264 16.67 12.75 4.22
CA LYS A 264 17.19 13.15 5.53
C LYS A 264 16.95 12.02 6.52
N ARG A 265 18.01 11.60 7.21
CA ARG A 265 18.03 10.38 8.05
C ARG A 265 18.22 10.75 9.51
N TYR A 266 17.56 10.02 10.40
CA TYR A 266 17.60 10.19 11.85
C TYR A 266 17.71 8.83 12.53
N HIS A 267 18.30 8.79 13.72
CA HIS A 267 18.28 7.60 14.55
C HIS A 267 16.90 7.40 15.21
N LEU A 268 16.59 6.18 15.65
CA LEU A 268 15.31 5.86 16.28
C LEU A 268 14.97 6.80 17.45
N HIS A 269 15.94 7.13 18.31
CA HIS A 269 15.76 8.04 19.45
C HIS A 269 15.59 9.52 19.07
N GLU A 270 15.82 9.86 17.80
CA GLU A 270 15.71 11.23 17.29
C GLU A 270 14.33 11.54 16.64
N GLN A 271 13.31 10.71 16.84
CA GLN A 271 11.98 10.92 16.23
C GLN A 271 11.41 12.31 16.54
N ALA A 272 11.55 12.80 17.76
CA ALA A 272 11.13 14.17 18.12
C ALA A 272 11.95 15.26 17.39
N LYS A 273 13.23 15.01 17.12
CA LYS A 273 14.07 15.91 16.30
C LYS A 273 13.62 15.91 14.86
N LEU A 274 13.28 14.75 14.29
CA LEU A 274 12.71 14.63 12.95
C LEU A 274 11.45 15.50 12.81
N VAL A 275 10.54 15.45 13.78
CA VAL A 275 9.31 16.27 13.76
C VAL A 275 9.66 17.77 13.76
N ARG A 276 10.50 18.23 14.69
CA ARG A 276 10.87 19.65 14.79
C ARG A 276 11.62 20.16 13.55
N GLU A 277 12.54 19.36 13.00
CA GLU A 277 13.40 19.81 11.89
C GLU A 277 12.75 19.66 10.52
N PHE A 278 11.84 18.71 10.37
CA PHE A 278 11.19 18.43 9.09
C PHE A 278 9.69 18.76 9.13
N THR A 279 8.89 18.07 9.97
CA THR A 279 7.43 18.16 9.89
C THR A 279 6.90 19.57 10.16
N ASP A 280 7.43 20.26 11.15
CA ASP A 280 6.98 21.61 11.55
C ASP A 280 7.27 22.67 10.48
N HIS A 281 8.22 22.39 9.57
CA HIS A 281 8.61 23.27 8.47
C HIS A 281 8.27 22.71 7.09
N ASN A 282 7.60 21.56 7.05
CA ASN A 282 7.32 20.85 5.80
C ASN A 282 6.29 21.58 4.93
N LYS A 283 6.71 21.97 3.74
CA LYS A 283 5.87 22.60 2.70
C LYS A 283 5.73 21.70 1.46
N CYS A 284 6.15 20.43 1.56
CA CYS A 284 6.11 19.50 0.45
C CYS A 284 4.67 19.21 0.03
N ASP A 285 4.40 19.35 -1.26
CA ASP A 285 3.12 19.08 -1.91
C ASP A 285 3.23 18.11 -3.10
N GLU A 286 4.42 17.60 -3.39
CA GLU A 286 4.80 16.92 -4.63
C GLU A 286 4.25 15.49 -4.79
N CYS A 287 3.46 14.97 -3.85
CA CYS A 287 2.91 13.62 -3.96
C CYS A 287 1.55 13.47 -3.29
N TYR A 288 0.81 12.43 -3.72
CA TYR A 288 -0.39 11.93 -3.06
C TYR A 288 -0.41 10.39 -3.06
N VAL A 289 0.68 9.78 -2.59
CA VAL A 289 0.85 8.32 -2.54
C VAL A 289 -0.02 7.65 -1.47
N ALA A 290 -0.22 6.34 -1.58
CA ALA A 290 -1.16 5.57 -0.76
C ALA A 290 -1.05 5.81 0.76
N ILE A 291 0.17 5.84 1.33
CA ILE A 291 0.35 6.09 2.76
C ILE A 291 -0.16 7.48 3.16
N ARG A 292 0.09 8.49 2.33
CA ARG A 292 -0.34 9.86 2.55
C ARG A 292 -1.85 10.00 2.41
N SER A 293 -2.45 9.42 1.38
CA SER A 293 -3.87 9.53 1.07
C SER A 293 -4.80 9.10 2.22
N ASN A 294 -4.33 8.18 3.05
CA ASN A 294 -5.08 7.72 4.22
C ASN A 294 -4.86 8.61 5.47
N LEU A 295 -3.76 9.37 5.54
CA LEU A 295 -3.34 10.07 6.76
C LEU A 295 -3.47 11.59 6.70
N ASP A 296 -3.70 12.18 5.53
CA ASP A 296 -3.96 13.62 5.39
C ASP A 296 -5.41 13.99 5.81
N LYS A 297 -6.27 13.01 6.06
CA LYS A 297 -7.64 13.18 6.52
C LYS A 297 -7.71 13.67 7.96
N SER A 298 -8.77 14.40 8.31
CA SER A 298 -9.07 14.71 9.69
C SER A 298 -9.46 13.45 10.48
N PHE A 299 -9.26 13.43 11.79
CA PHE A 299 -9.60 12.28 12.63
C PHE A 299 -11.07 11.84 12.49
N PRO A 300 -12.07 12.76 12.48
CA PRO A 300 -13.47 12.38 12.26
C PRO A 300 -13.71 11.74 10.88
N GLN A 301 -13.06 12.22 9.83
CA GLN A 301 -13.15 11.61 8.49
C GLN A 301 -12.56 10.20 8.49
N LEU A 302 -11.36 10.03 9.05
CA LEU A 302 -10.70 8.73 9.15
C LEU A 302 -11.59 7.72 9.90
N LEU A 303 -12.14 8.14 11.04
CA LEU A 303 -13.02 7.29 11.85
C LEU A 303 -14.30 6.90 11.09
N ARG A 304 -14.97 7.88 10.47
CA ARG A 304 -16.21 7.64 9.71
C ARG A 304 -15.98 6.66 8.55
N GLU A 305 -14.90 6.83 7.79
CA GLU A 305 -14.61 5.98 6.63
C GLU A 305 -14.24 4.56 7.06
N ASN A 306 -13.44 4.40 8.12
CA ASN A 306 -13.11 3.06 8.62
C ASN A 306 -14.34 2.36 9.21
N VAL A 307 -15.22 3.07 9.93
CA VAL A 307 -16.48 2.50 10.43
C VAL A 307 -17.40 2.12 9.27
N ALA A 308 -17.55 2.98 8.25
CA ALA A 308 -18.37 2.69 7.08
C ALA A 308 -17.83 1.46 6.32
N GLN A 309 -16.52 1.36 6.15
CA GLN A 309 -15.87 0.22 5.52
C GLN A 309 -16.09 -1.07 6.33
N TYR A 310 -15.89 -1.03 7.64
CA TYR A 310 -16.13 -2.17 8.53
C TYR A 310 -17.59 -2.67 8.46
N LEU A 311 -18.56 -1.75 8.45
CA LEU A 311 -19.98 -2.07 8.34
C LEU A 311 -20.33 -2.68 6.97
N SER A 312 -19.72 -2.20 5.88
CA SER A 312 -19.93 -2.75 4.54
C SER A 312 -19.42 -4.19 4.41
N PHE A 313 -18.24 -4.49 4.94
CA PHE A 313 -17.68 -5.85 4.97
C PHE A 313 -18.55 -6.81 5.79
N ASN A 314 -18.97 -6.42 7.00
CA ASN A 314 -19.79 -7.28 7.85
C ASN A 314 -21.24 -7.43 7.37
N GLY A 315 -21.77 -6.45 6.64
CA GLY A 315 -23.09 -6.53 6.00
C GLY A 315 -23.13 -7.56 4.86
N ALA A 316 -22.06 -7.67 4.09
CA ALA A 316 -21.95 -8.63 2.99
C ALA A 316 -21.80 -10.08 3.50
N ALA A 317 -21.06 -10.29 4.59
CA ALA A 317 -20.89 -11.62 5.20
C ALA A 317 -22.23 -12.19 5.72
N LYS A 318 -23.11 -11.35 6.29
CA LYS A 318 -24.44 -11.77 6.74
C LYS A 318 -25.38 -12.12 5.59
N ASN A 319 -25.29 -11.42 4.46
CA ASN A 319 -26.13 -11.69 3.28
C ASN A 319 -25.65 -12.92 2.48
N GLY A 320 -24.36 -13.26 2.53
CA GLY A 320 -23.81 -14.47 1.93
C GLY A 320 -24.20 -15.76 2.69
N ALA A 321 -24.21 -15.70 4.02
CA ALA A 321 -24.59 -16.83 4.87
C ALA A 321 -26.08 -17.19 4.76
N SER A 322 -26.97 -16.21 4.49
CA SER A 322 -28.40 -16.47 4.32
C SER A 322 -28.76 -17.14 2.97
N LYS A 323 -27.91 -17.00 1.94
CA LYS A 323 -28.13 -17.67 0.64
C LYS A 323 -27.63 -19.12 0.61
N ALA A 324 -26.69 -19.49 1.48
CA ALA A 324 -26.21 -20.88 1.59
C ALA A 324 -27.13 -21.80 2.42
N ALA A 325 -28.03 -21.23 3.24
CA ALA A 325 -28.96 -21.99 4.08
C ALA A 325 -30.33 -22.24 3.41
N GLY A 326 -30.56 -21.75 2.19
CA GLY A 326 -31.85 -21.83 1.49
C GLY A 326 -31.92 -22.84 0.33
N GLY A 327 -30.93 -23.70 0.15
CA GLY A 327 -30.86 -24.66 -0.96
C GLY A 327 -30.84 -26.12 -0.51
N GLY A 328 -31.87 -26.53 0.22
CA GLY A 328 -32.06 -27.91 0.64
C GLY A 328 -33.55 -28.29 0.68
N CYS A 329 -34.08 -28.76 -0.43
CA CYS A 329 -35.17 -29.75 -0.54
C CYS A 329 -35.09 -30.37 -1.93
#